data_9ba0fae84d438295a7f24514c7a57537
#
_entry.id   9ba0fae84d438295a7f24514c7a57537
#
_cell.length_a   1.000
_cell.length_b   1.000
_cell.length_c   1.000
_cell.angle_alpha   90.00
_cell.angle_beta   90.00
_cell.angle_gamma   90.00
#
_symmetry.space_group_name_H-M   'P 1'
#
loop_
_entity.id
_entity.type
_entity.pdbx_description
1 polymer ?
#
loop_
_entity_poly.entity_id
_entity_poly.type
_entity_poly.pdbx_seq_one_letter_code
_entity_poly.pdbx_strand_id
1 'polypeptide(L)'
;MAIIPEKETTYLDKYGVTVNRYLTYAQIQQIVEATMKFHTWAERQQNINMLILIHATDMTVEEIEKYTHDELLQCGLIDEVMLHIDNVYKIYDALEYHESTQRALAQILGEINKFMDTPVGKNVVQKFARKAMNNGDNKH
;
A
#
# COMPACT_ATOMS: atom_id res chain seq x y z
N MET A 1 -25.29 3.48 -26.80
CA MET A 1 -25.07 2.35 -25.86
C MET A 1 -23.56 2.21 -25.62
N ALA A 2 -23.15 2.29 -24.38
CA ALA A 2 -21.72 2.10 -24.04
C ALA A 2 -21.36 0.61 -24.17
N ILE A 3 -20.29 0.31 -24.90
CA ILE A 3 -19.76 -1.04 -25.00
C ILE A 3 -18.67 -1.17 -23.95
N ILE A 4 -18.87 -2.03 -22.97
CA ILE A 4 -17.84 -2.36 -21.99
C ILE A 4 -17.02 -3.50 -22.60
N PRO A 5 -15.72 -3.30 -22.84
CA PRO A 5 -14.90 -4.37 -23.40
C PRO A 5 -14.78 -5.54 -22.44
N GLU A 6 -14.62 -6.74 -22.98
CA GLU A 6 -14.36 -7.92 -22.17
C GLU A 6 -13.03 -7.76 -21.43
N LYS A 7 -12.93 -8.46 -20.29
CA LYS A 7 -11.71 -8.49 -19.50
C LYS A 7 -10.55 -9.01 -20.32
N GLU A 8 -9.54 -8.17 -20.53
CA GLU A 8 -8.38 -8.56 -21.32
C GLU A 8 -7.42 -9.39 -20.49
N THR A 9 -6.99 -10.50 -21.06
CA THR A 9 -5.99 -11.41 -20.50
C THR A 9 -4.91 -11.69 -21.51
N THR A 10 -3.71 -12.03 -21.03
CA THR A 10 -2.59 -12.45 -21.87
C THR A 10 -2.10 -13.81 -21.38
N TYR A 11 -1.95 -14.77 -22.29
CA TYR A 11 -1.40 -16.06 -21.96
C TYR A 11 0.11 -16.09 -22.22
N LEU A 12 0.87 -16.48 -21.20
CA LEU A 12 2.32 -16.60 -21.28
C LEU A 12 2.67 -18.09 -21.53
N ASP A 13 2.88 -18.44 -22.79
CA ASP A 13 3.16 -19.82 -23.21
C ASP A 13 4.32 -20.46 -22.46
N LYS A 14 5.39 -19.69 -22.24
CA LYS A 14 6.61 -20.18 -21.59
C LYS A 14 6.36 -20.71 -20.18
N TYR A 15 5.38 -20.12 -19.48
CA TYR A 15 5.09 -20.45 -18.08
C TYR A 15 3.74 -21.16 -17.89
N GLY A 16 2.92 -21.20 -18.93
CA GLY A 16 1.56 -21.74 -18.83
C GLY A 16 0.67 -20.92 -17.91
N VAL A 17 0.86 -19.60 -17.87
CA VAL A 17 0.18 -18.70 -16.94
C VAL A 17 -0.63 -17.67 -17.73
N THR A 18 -1.87 -17.44 -17.31
CA THR A 18 -2.72 -16.36 -17.84
C THR A 18 -2.64 -15.15 -16.93
N VAL A 19 -2.39 -13.99 -17.51
CA VAL A 19 -2.25 -12.73 -16.78
C VAL A 19 -3.44 -11.83 -17.08
N ASN A 20 -4.07 -11.27 -16.04
CA ASN A 20 -5.05 -10.20 -16.17
C ASN A 20 -4.32 -8.88 -16.42
N ARG A 21 -4.67 -8.18 -17.49
CA ARG A 21 -3.99 -6.93 -17.87
C ARG A 21 -4.29 -5.76 -16.94
N TYR A 22 -5.36 -5.86 -16.15
CA TYR A 22 -5.76 -4.80 -15.23
C TYR A 22 -6.05 -5.37 -13.85
N LEU A 23 -5.46 -4.75 -12.85
CA LEU A 23 -5.83 -4.99 -11.45
C LEU A 23 -7.08 -4.18 -11.12
N THR A 24 -7.98 -4.78 -10.33
CA THR A 24 -9.15 -4.03 -9.83
C THR A 24 -8.70 -3.03 -8.75
N TYR A 25 -9.52 -2.01 -8.51
CA TYR A 25 -9.25 -1.05 -7.45
C TYR A 25 -9.10 -1.73 -6.08
N ALA A 26 -9.96 -2.71 -5.78
CA ALA A 26 -9.90 -3.47 -4.54
C ALA A 26 -8.59 -4.28 -4.42
N GLN A 27 -8.13 -4.88 -5.50
CA GLN A 27 -6.86 -5.62 -5.53
C GLN A 27 -5.67 -4.70 -5.28
N ILE A 28 -5.65 -3.53 -5.92
CA ILE A 28 -4.61 -2.52 -5.71
C ILE A 28 -4.58 -2.10 -4.24
N GLN A 29 -5.74 -1.81 -3.66
CA GLN A 29 -5.85 -1.41 -2.26
C GLN A 29 -5.34 -2.49 -1.31
N GLN A 30 -5.70 -3.75 -1.53
CA GLN A 30 -5.22 -4.88 -0.74
C GLN A 30 -3.70 -5.03 -0.79
N ILE A 31 -3.13 -4.89 -1.98
CA ILE A 31 -1.68 -4.96 -2.17
C ILE A 31 -0.98 -3.82 -1.43
N VAL A 32 -1.49 -2.61 -1.56
CA VAL A 32 -0.92 -1.42 -0.91
C VAL A 32 -0.99 -1.57 0.62
N GLU A 33 -2.13 -1.93 1.17
CA GLU A 33 -2.31 -2.11 2.62
C GLU A 33 -1.37 -3.18 3.18
N ALA A 34 -1.27 -4.32 2.51
CA ALA A 34 -0.37 -5.40 2.92
C ALA A 34 1.10 -4.98 2.85
N THR A 35 1.44 -4.19 1.83
CA THR A 35 2.82 -3.74 1.61
C THR A 35 3.26 -2.70 2.62
N MET A 36 2.36 -1.85 3.09
CA MET A 36 2.66 -0.81 4.08
C MET A 36 3.10 -1.36 5.44
N LYS A 37 2.81 -2.62 5.72
CA LYS A 37 3.26 -3.29 6.95
C LYS A 37 4.77 -3.55 6.99
N PHE A 38 5.43 -3.54 5.85
CA PHE A 38 6.86 -3.78 5.74
C PHE A 38 7.62 -2.45 5.71
N HIS A 39 8.84 -2.45 6.27
CA HIS A 39 9.63 -1.24 6.44
C HIS A 39 10.78 -1.10 5.44
N THR A 40 11.30 -2.22 4.93
CA THR A 40 12.39 -2.18 3.96
C THR A 40 11.85 -2.24 2.53
N TRP A 41 12.58 -1.62 1.61
CA TRP A 41 12.24 -1.67 0.19
C TRP A 41 12.21 -3.10 -0.34
N ALA A 42 13.20 -3.91 0.05
CA ALA A 42 13.30 -5.30 -0.41
C ALA A 42 12.09 -6.14 0.01
N GLU A 43 11.67 -6.03 1.27
CA GLU A 43 10.48 -6.71 1.78
C GLU A 43 9.20 -6.24 1.09
N ARG A 44 9.07 -4.93 0.86
CA ARG A 44 7.94 -4.36 0.15
C ARG A 44 7.84 -4.86 -1.27
N GLN A 45 8.97 -4.87 -2.00
CA GLN A 45 9.00 -5.33 -3.38
C GLN A 45 8.69 -6.83 -3.47
N GLN A 46 9.23 -7.63 -2.58
CA GLN A 46 8.93 -9.06 -2.52
C GLN A 46 7.43 -9.28 -2.28
N ASN A 47 6.83 -8.56 -1.36
CA ASN A 47 5.41 -8.66 -1.06
C ASN A 47 4.55 -8.26 -2.27
N ILE A 48 4.89 -7.17 -2.94
CA ILE A 48 4.20 -6.73 -4.15
C ILE A 48 4.26 -7.81 -5.23
N ASN A 49 5.45 -8.36 -5.48
CA ASN A 49 5.64 -9.39 -6.49
C ASN A 49 4.78 -10.62 -6.24
N MET A 50 4.75 -11.10 -5.00
CA MET A 50 3.98 -12.28 -4.64
C MET A 50 2.47 -12.02 -4.74
N LEU A 51 2.00 -10.87 -4.27
CA LEU A 51 0.60 -10.51 -4.34
C LEU A 51 0.12 -10.26 -5.77
N ILE A 52 0.98 -9.73 -6.63
CA ILE A 52 0.67 -9.60 -8.06
C ILE A 52 0.45 -10.97 -8.70
N LEU A 53 1.28 -11.95 -8.40
CA LEU A 53 1.08 -13.32 -8.90
C LEU A 53 -0.25 -13.90 -8.41
N ILE A 54 -0.61 -13.66 -7.16
CA ILE A 54 -1.86 -14.14 -6.58
C ILE A 54 -3.08 -13.48 -7.22
N HIS A 55 -3.05 -12.16 -7.40
CA HIS A 55 -4.21 -11.39 -7.84
C HIS A 55 -4.35 -11.26 -9.36
N ALA A 56 -3.25 -11.19 -10.07
CA ALA A 56 -3.24 -10.90 -11.50
C ALA A 56 -3.06 -12.13 -12.40
N THR A 57 -2.78 -13.28 -11.83
CA THR A 57 -2.60 -14.52 -12.60
C THR A 57 -3.57 -15.59 -12.17
N ASP A 58 -3.66 -16.65 -12.99
CA ASP A 58 -4.44 -17.85 -12.69
C ASP A 58 -3.66 -18.87 -11.84
N MET A 59 -2.45 -18.51 -11.39
CA MET A 59 -1.69 -19.37 -10.48
C MET A 59 -2.37 -19.48 -9.13
N THR A 60 -2.45 -20.68 -8.60
CA THR A 60 -2.94 -20.90 -7.25
C THR A 60 -1.86 -20.57 -6.23
N VAL A 61 -2.26 -20.27 -4.99
CA VAL A 61 -1.33 -20.03 -3.89
C VAL A 61 -0.39 -21.24 -3.70
N GLU A 62 -0.95 -22.46 -3.83
CA GLU A 62 -0.18 -23.71 -3.71
C GLU A 62 0.90 -23.82 -4.77
N GLU A 63 0.61 -23.44 -6.01
CA GLU A 63 1.59 -23.43 -7.09
C GLU A 63 2.70 -22.41 -6.84
N ILE A 64 2.34 -21.23 -6.37
CA ILE A 64 3.30 -20.16 -6.04
C ILE A 64 4.22 -20.59 -4.89
N GLU A 65 3.68 -21.22 -3.87
CA GLU A 65 4.42 -21.67 -2.68
C GLU A 65 5.44 -22.77 -2.96
N LYS A 66 5.33 -23.46 -4.11
CA LYS A 66 6.34 -24.45 -4.52
C LYS A 66 7.69 -23.82 -4.86
N TYR A 67 7.73 -22.51 -5.08
CA TYR A 67 8.93 -21.81 -5.51
C TYR A 67 9.28 -20.72 -4.51
N THR A 68 10.56 -20.42 -4.38
CA THR A 68 11.01 -19.24 -3.64
C THR A 68 10.81 -17.99 -4.49
N HIS A 69 10.77 -16.84 -3.85
CA HIS A 69 10.69 -15.56 -4.56
C HIS A 69 11.87 -15.40 -5.54
N ASP A 70 13.07 -15.77 -5.13
CA ASP A 70 14.26 -15.69 -5.98
C ASP A 70 14.15 -16.60 -7.21
N GLU A 71 13.62 -17.81 -7.06
CA GLU A 71 13.39 -18.70 -8.19
C GLU A 71 12.41 -18.10 -9.20
N LEU A 72 11.32 -17.49 -8.71
CA LEU A 72 10.33 -16.83 -9.55
C LEU A 72 10.88 -15.59 -10.25
N LEU A 73 11.80 -14.87 -9.63
CA LEU A 73 12.52 -13.76 -10.25
C LEU A 73 13.50 -14.25 -11.30
N GLN A 74 14.33 -15.22 -10.97
CA GLN A 74 15.39 -15.72 -11.86
C GLN A 74 14.87 -16.37 -13.12
N CYS A 75 13.71 -17.04 -13.06
CA CYS A 75 13.10 -17.62 -14.26
C CYS A 75 12.43 -16.57 -15.17
N GLY A 76 12.28 -15.34 -14.69
CA GLY A 76 11.71 -14.24 -15.45
C GLY A 76 10.19 -14.12 -15.38
N LEU A 77 9.51 -14.99 -14.63
CA LEU A 77 8.04 -14.99 -14.54
C LEU A 77 7.49 -13.67 -13.99
N ILE A 78 8.05 -13.19 -12.90
CA ILE A 78 7.59 -11.96 -12.25
C ILE A 78 7.72 -10.76 -13.20
N ASP A 79 8.85 -10.63 -13.85
CA ASP A 79 9.08 -9.54 -14.81
C ASP A 79 8.12 -9.60 -15.99
N GLU A 80 7.88 -10.79 -16.51
CA GLU A 80 6.93 -10.98 -17.62
C GLU A 80 5.50 -10.65 -17.18
N VAL A 81 5.08 -11.09 -16.01
CA VAL A 81 3.74 -10.80 -15.48
C VAL A 81 3.57 -9.29 -15.31
N MET A 82 4.55 -8.63 -14.69
CA MET A 82 4.52 -7.19 -14.48
C MET A 82 4.42 -6.40 -15.78
N LEU A 83 5.13 -6.85 -16.81
CA LEU A 83 5.14 -6.21 -18.12
C LEU A 83 3.75 -6.22 -18.76
N HIS A 84 2.93 -7.22 -18.49
CA HIS A 84 1.61 -7.38 -19.09
C HIS A 84 0.46 -6.79 -18.26
N ILE A 85 0.75 -6.14 -17.12
CA ILE A 85 -0.24 -5.47 -16.31
C ILE A 85 -0.16 -3.97 -16.58
N ASP A 86 -1.21 -3.42 -17.21
CA ASP A 86 -1.20 -2.02 -17.69
C ASP A 86 -1.27 -0.99 -16.56
N ASN A 87 -1.84 -1.35 -15.42
CA ASN A 87 -2.02 -0.42 -14.29
C ASN A 87 -1.23 -0.76 -13.03
N VAL A 88 -0.15 -1.53 -13.17
CA VAL A 88 0.71 -1.88 -12.02
C VAL A 88 1.31 -0.64 -11.35
N TYR A 89 1.56 0.42 -12.12
CA TYR A 89 2.10 1.68 -11.60
C TYR A 89 1.24 2.31 -10.51
N LYS A 90 -0.06 2.04 -10.50
CA LYS A 90 -0.98 2.56 -9.48
C LYS A 90 -0.65 2.08 -8.07
N ILE A 91 -0.05 0.90 -7.94
CA ILE A 91 0.43 0.39 -6.65
C ILE A 91 1.53 1.30 -6.11
N TYR A 92 2.51 1.61 -6.95
CA TYR A 92 3.66 2.44 -6.56
C TYR A 92 3.26 3.88 -6.29
N ASP A 93 2.35 4.42 -7.11
CA ASP A 93 1.80 5.77 -6.89
C ASP A 93 1.05 5.86 -5.57
N ALA A 94 0.26 4.85 -5.23
CA ALA A 94 -0.47 4.82 -3.97
C ALA A 94 0.47 4.72 -2.77
N LEU A 95 1.52 3.89 -2.86
CA LEU A 95 2.53 3.78 -1.81
C LEU A 95 3.26 5.11 -1.59
N GLU A 96 3.66 5.77 -2.66
CA GLU A 96 4.32 7.07 -2.59
C GLU A 96 3.40 8.13 -1.97
N TYR A 97 2.14 8.14 -2.34
CA TYR A 97 1.15 9.04 -1.75
C TYR A 97 1.03 8.84 -0.23
N HIS A 98 0.93 7.60 0.22
CA HIS A 98 0.84 7.29 1.65
C HIS A 98 2.10 7.69 2.40
N GLU A 99 3.28 7.43 1.86
CA GLU A 99 4.54 7.83 2.47
C GLU A 99 4.68 9.34 2.56
N SER A 100 4.32 10.06 1.50
CA SER A 100 4.35 11.53 1.49
C SER A 100 3.39 12.12 2.51
N THR A 101 2.19 11.53 2.64
CA THR A 101 1.19 11.96 3.62
C THR A 101 1.68 11.72 5.05
N GLN A 102 2.27 10.56 5.32
CA GLN A 102 2.85 10.25 6.63
C GLN A 102 3.99 11.19 7.00
N ARG A 103 4.86 11.51 6.04
CA ARG A 103 5.96 12.46 6.27
C ARG A 103 5.44 13.85 6.56
N ALA A 104 4.44 14.32 5.81
CA ALA A 104 3.82 15.63 6.04
C ALA A 104 3.15 15.69 7.41
N LEU A 105 2.45 14.64 7.80
CA LEU A 105 1.82 14.55 9.11
C LEU A 105 2.85 14.54 10.24
N ALA A 106 3.92 13.77 10.10
CA ALA A 106 5.01 13.74 11.08
C ALA A 106 5.68 15.10 11.24
N GLN A 107 5.86 15.83 10.14
CA GLN A 107 6.41 17.19 10.16
C GLN A 107 5.49 18.15 10.91
N ILE A 108 4.19 18.11 10.63
CA ILE A 108 3.18 18.93 11.33
C ILE A 108 3.18 18.61 12.83
N LEU A 109 3.18 17.34 13.19
CA LEU A 109 3.24 16.92 14.60
C LEU A 109 4.52 17.39 15.27
N GLY A 110 5.66 17.34 14.57
CA GLY A 110 6.93 17.86 15.07
C GLY A 110 6.88 19.35 15.34
N GLU A 111 6.26 20.14 14.48
CA GLU A 111 6.09 21.58 14.66
C GLU A 111 5.13 21.88 15.82
N ILE A 112 4.05 21.13 15.99
CA ILE A 112 3.14 21.25 17.12
C ILE A 112 3.88 20.96 18.42
N ASN A 113 4.69 19.91 18.48
CA ASN A 113 5.47 19.57 19.66
C ASN A 113 6.47 20.67 20.03
N LYS A 114 7.15 21.25 19.02
CA LYS A 114 8.04 22.40 19.25
C LYS A 114 7.29 23.60 19.81
N PHE A 115 6.10 23.89 19.31
CA PHE A 115 5.25 24.96 19.82
C PHE A 115 4.83 24.68 21.27
N MET A 116 4.43 23.45 21.59
CA MET A 116 4.01 23.05 22.94
C MET A 116 5.14 23.20 23.97
N ASP A 117 6.39 23.05 23.55
CA ASP A 117 7.57 23.22 24.41
C ASP A 117 7.91 24.69 24.69
N THR A 118 7.30 25.64 23.97
CA THR A 118 7.46 27.06 24.25
C THR A 118 6.64 27.46 25.47
N PRO A 119 7.00 28.56 26.18
CA PRO A 119 6.21 29.06 27.32
C PRO A 119 4.74 29.38 26.94
N VAL A 120 4.53 29.93 25.74
CA VAL A 120 3.19 30.23 25.22
C VAL A 120 2.43 28.93 24.94
N GLY A 121 3.07 27.93 24.33
CA GLY A 121 2.46 26.63 24.07
C GLY A 121 2.05 25.90 25.33
N LYS A 122 2.91 25.88 26.34
CA LYS A 122 2.59 25.30 27.67
C LYS A 122 1.39 25.96 28.32
N ASN A 123 1.28 27.27 28.22
CA ASN A 123 0.15 28.03 28.73
C ASN A 123 -1.16 27.66 28.04
N VAL A 124 -1.13 27.52 26.70
CA VAL A 124 -2.29 27.11 25.90
C VAL A 124 -2.75 25.69 26.30
N VAL A 125 -1.82 24.75 26.44
CA VAL A 125 -2.13 23.38 26.87
C VAL A 125 -2.77 23.34 28.23
N GLN A 126 -2.24 24.13 29.22
CA GLN A 126 -2.80 24.21 30.55
C GLN A 126 -4.23 24.75 30.53
N LYS A 127 -4.51 25.76 29.73
CA LYS A 127 -5.86 26.33 29.59
C LYS A 127 -6.85 25.31 29.04
N PHE A 128 -6.46 24.54 28.03
CA PHE A 128 -7.30 23.48 27.47
C PHE A 128 -7.55 22.36 28.49
N ALA A 129 -6.52 21.95 29.22
CA ALA A 129 -6.65 20.93 30.26
C ALA A 129 -7.63 21.37 31.36
N ARG A 130 -7.54 22.60 31.83
CA ARG A 130 -8.47 23.16 32.84
C ARG A 130 -9.90 23.22 32.32
N LYS A 131 -10.09 23.64 31.06
CA LYS A 131 -11.42 23.71 30.44
C LYS A 131 -12.05 22.33 30.29
N ALA A 132 -11.26 21.33 29.92
CA ALA A 132 -11.73 19.95 29.82
C ALA A 132 -12.12 19.38 31.19
N MET A 133 -11.35 19.65 32.24
CA MET A 133 -11.67 19.26 33.61
C MET A 133 -12.96 19.92 34.12
N ASN A 134 -13.14 21.22 33.89
CA ASN A 134 -14.34 21.93 34.27
C ASN A 134 -15.58 21.41 33.55
N ASN A 135 -15.47 21.07 32.28
CA ASN A 135 -16.57 20.47 31.53
C ASN A 135 -16.89 19.02 32.00
N GLY A 136 -15.91 18.29 32.51
CA GLY A 136 -16.11 16.98 33.13
C GLY A 136 -16.89 17.07 34.46
N ASP A 137 -16.56 18.05 35.30
CA ASP A 137 -17.21 18.27 36.60
C ASP A 137 -18.66 18.75 36.44
N ASN A 138 -18.99 19.46 35.37
CA ASN A 138 -20.34 19.96 35.11
C ASN A 138 -21.31 18.91 34.55
N LYS A 139 -20.87 17.69 34.29
CA LYS A 139 -21.69 16.59 33.76
C LYS A 139 -22.31 15.70 34.86
N HIS A 140 -22.10 16.02 36.10
CA HIS A 140 -22.71 15.32 37.25
C HIS A 140 -23.98 16.05 37.75
#